data_8ee13cc339f460d680c402d17ad0d033
#
_entry.id   8ee13cc339f460d680c402d17ad0d033
#
_cell.length_a   1.000
_cell.length_b   1.000
_cell.length_c   1.000
_cell.angle_alpha   90.00
_cell.angle_beta   90.00
_cell.angle_gamma   90.00
#
_symmetry.space_group_name_H-M   'P 1'
#
loop_
_entity.id
_entity.type
_entity.pdbx_description
1 polymer ?
#
loop_
_entity_poly.entity_id
_entity_poly.type
_entity_poly.pdbx_seq_one_letter_code
_entity_poly.pdbx_strand_id
1 'polypeptide(L)'
;MQRLEQFSPQLSQAKKAGWIESYRVLPLPSLLRQQQNLALLEQTAPAIIHQLQQAGISVSLPDLPAQGNQKTWVTPDQWLGSVVSEGWRLLWLSLPDGRTAMLVPVSGVSNPAALQQLAESVPGVTWVDRKTVFFSLFSFYRAYLSWLLLIAVVAIAV
;
A
#
# COMPACT_ATOMS: atom_id res chain seq x y z
N MET A 1 -4.67 -8.58 3.68
CA MET A 1 -3.25 -8.81 3.39
C MET A 1 -3.04 -9.69 2.16
N GLN A 2 -3.61 -10.90 2.07
CA GLN A 2 -3.41 -11.79 0.89
C GLN A 2 -3.72 -11.11 -0.46
N ARG A 3 -4.82 -10.35 -0.56
CA ARG A 3 -5.16 -9.60 -1.78
C ARG A 3 -4.09 -8.58 -2.16
N LEU A 4 -3.50 -7.91 -1.19
CA LEU A 4 -2.42 -6.96 -1.43
C LEU A 4 -1.17 -7.65 -1.99
N GLU A 5 -0.83 -8.83 -1.46
CA GLU A 5 0.29 -9.63 -1.96
C GLU A 5 0.06 -10.11 -3.39
N GLN A 6 -1.20 -10.46 -3.73
CA GLN A 6 -1.58 -10.82 -5.10
C GLN A 6 -1.53 -9.61 -6.07
N PHE A 7 -1.83 -8.41 -5.56
CA PHE A 7 -1.81 -7.18 -6.36
C PHE A 7 -0.40 -6.57 -6.50
N SER A 8 0.49 -6.83 -5.57
CA SER A 8 1.86 -6.28 -5.56
C SER A 8 2.69 -6.58 -6.83
N PRO A 9 2.67 -7.79 -7.41
CA PRO A 9 3.36 -8.06 -8.68
C PRO A 9 2.84 -7.19 -9.84
N GLN A 10 1.54 -6.92 -9.89
CA GLN A 10 0.93 -6.09 -10.93
C GLN A 10 1.36 -4.63 -10.79
N LEU A 11 1.47 -4.11 -9.57
CA LEU A 11 2.04 -2.78 -9.31
C LEU A 11 3.51 -2.69 -9.71
N SER A 12 4.27 -3.75 -9.44
CA SER A 12 5.68 -3.83 -9.88
C SER A 12 5.78 -3.83 -11.41
N GLN A 13 4.86 -4.49 -12.08
CA GLN A 13 4.80 -4.51 -13.55
C GLN A 13 4.40 -3.15 -14.12
N ALA A 14 3.41 -2.48 -13.51
CA ALA A 14 3.03 -1.12 -13.87
C ALA A 14 4.19 -0.12 -13.71
N LYS A 15 5.00 -0.28 -12.66
CA LYS A 15 6.22 0.50 -12.47
C LYS A 15 7.26 0.22 -13.56
N LYS A 16 7.50 -1.05 -13.89
CA LYS A 16 8.43 -1.43 -14.96
C LYS A 16 7.98 -0.93 -16.34
N ALA A 17 6.67 -0.88 -16.57
CA ALA A 17 6.06 -0.32 -17.78
C ALA A 17 6.08 1.22 -17.82
N GLY A 18 6.55 1.88 -16.76
CA GLY A 18 6.59 3.34 -16.67
C GLY A 18 5.24 4.01 -16.46
N TRP A 19 4.19 3.26 -16.08
CA TRP A 19 2.88 3.84 -15.80
C TRP A 19 2.84 4.60 -14.48
N ILE A 20 3.69 4.20 -13.53
CA ILE A 20 3.90 4.84 -12.23
C ILE A 20 5.39 4.92 -11.93
N GLU A 21 5.78 5.96 -11.23
CA GLU A 21 7.15 6.15 -10.79
C GLU A 21 7.44 5.39 -9.48
N SER A 22 6.53 5.49 -8.53
CA SER A 22 6.63 4.77 -7.26
C SER A 22 5.27 4.43 -6.66
N TYR A 23 5.27 3.46 -5.76
CA TYR A 23 4.11 3.09 -4.95
C TYR A 23 4.54 2.68 -3.54
N ARG A 24 3.63 2.80 -2.58
CA ARG A 24 3.86 2.35 -1.20
C ARG A 24 2.83 1.31 -0.82
N VAL A 25 3.32 0.18 -0.30
CA VAL A 25 2.50 -0.93 0.19
C VAL A 25 2.85 -1.16 1.65
N LEU A 26 1.85 -1.49 2.46
CA LEU A 26 2.07 -1.83 3.86
C LEU A 26 3.06 -2.99 3.98
N PRO A 27 4.16 -2.86 4.75
CA PRO A 27 5.22 -3.88 4.82
C PRO A 27 4.89 -5.04 5.77
N LEU A 28 3.61 -5.27 6.06
CA LEU A 28 3.16 -6.41 6.88
C LEU A 28 2.79 -7.59 5.99
N PRO A 29 3.53 -8.71 6.04
CA PRO A 29 3.20 -9.90 5.28
C PRO A 29 1.94 -10.60 5.83
N SER A 30 1.20 -11.29 4.96
CA SER A 30 0.09 -12.13 5.37
C SER A 30 0.56 -13.29 6.27
N LEU A 31 -0.35 -13.88 7.03
CA LEU A 31 -0.03 -15.04 7.87
C LEU A 31 0.61 -16.17 7.06
N LEU A 32 0.08 -16.44 5.88
CA LEU A 32 0.65 -17.44 4.97
C LEU A 32 2.09 -17.10 4.58
N ARG A 33 2.34 -15.84 4.25
CA ARG A 33 3.68 -15.37 3.89
C ARG A 33 4.64 -15.42 5.07
N GLN A 34 4.17 -15.09 6.27
CA GLN A 34 4.96 -15.24 7.50
C GLN A 34 5.38 -16.70 7.72
N GLN A 35 4.45 -17.64 7.52
CA GLN A 35 4.73 -19.08 7.62
C GLN A 35 5.77 -19.54 6.59
N GLN A 36 5.61 -19.13 5.33
CA GLN A 36 6.56 -19.44 4.25
C GLN A 36 7.94 -18.86 4.53
N ASN A 37 8.00 -17.60 4.98
CA ASN A 37 9.26 -16.95 5.31
C ASN A 37 9.97 -17.66 6.47
N LEU A 38 9.22 -18.10 7.50
CA LEU A 38 9.80 -18.85 8.61
C LEU A 38 10.36 -20.19 8.13
N ALA A 39 9.62 -20.94 7.31
CA ALA A 39 10.10 -22.20 6.76
C ALA A 39 11.39 -22.03 5.92
N LEU A 40 11.44 -20.98 5.11
CA LEU A 40 12.65 -20.64 4.35
C LEU A 40 13.82 -20.30 5.29
N LEU A 41 13.56 -19.56 6.34
CA LEU A 41 14.57 -19.16 7.31
C LEU A 41 15.11 -20.39 8.06
N GLU A 42 14.25 -21.31 8.49
CA GLU A 42 14.64 -22.59 9.11
C GLU A 42 15.53 -23.45 8.17
N GLN A 43 15.26 -23.42 6.87
CA GLN A 43 16.05 -24.15 5.88
C GLN A 43 17.40 -23.51 5.57
N THR A 44 17.44 -22.17 5.51
CA THR A 44 18.63 -21.44 5.03
C THR A 44 19.56 -21.01 6.17
N ALA A 45 19.05 -20.82 7.39
CA ALA A 45 19.83 -20.36 8.52
C ALA A 45 21.09 -21.19 8.81
N PRO A 46 21.04 -22.55 8.80
CA PRO A 46 22.25 -23.35 9.07
C PRO A 46 23.36 -23.08 8.06
N ALA A 47 23.03 -22.95 6.78
CA ALA A 47 24.02 -22.68 5.72
C ALA A 47 24.64 -21.29 5.87
N ILE A 48 23.81 -20.28 6.19
CA ILE A 48 24.28 -18.91 6.40
C ILE A 48 25.23 -18.84 7.61
N ILE A 49 24.85 -19.49 8.72
CA ILE A 49 25.68 -19.53 9.92
C ILE A 49 27.03 -20.18 9.63
N HIS A 50 27.02 -21.29 8.93
CA HIS A 50 28.25 -21.98 8.56
C HIS A 50 29.16 -21.08 7.72
N GLN A 51 28.63 -20.35 6.76
CA GLN A 51 29.40 -19.38 5.95
C GLN A 51 29.96 -18.22 6.81
N LEU A 52 29.16 -17.70 7.74
CA LEU A 52 29.59 -16.61 8.64
C LEU A 52 30.70 -17.10 9.57
N GLN A 53 30.59 -18.30 10.11
CA GLN A 53 31.62 -18.92 10.94
C GLN A 53 32.92 -19.15 10.17
N GLN A 54 32.85 -19.57 8.91
CA GLN A 54 34.03 -19.69 8.04
C GLN A 54 34.69 -18.34 7.76
N ALA A 55 33.91 -17.26 7.74
CA ALA A 55 34.41 -15.88 7.59
C ALA A 55 34.92 -15.29 8.93
N GLY A 56 34.99 -16.09 10.01
CA GLY A 56 35.47 -15.66 11.33
C GLY A 56 34.45 -14.81 12.12
N ILE A 57 33.19 -14.77 11.68
CA ILE A 57 32.13 -14.06 12.38
C ILE A 57 31.39 -15.06 13.30
N SER A 58 31.57 -14.88 14.60
CA SER A 58 30.80 -15.65 15.59
C SER A 58 29.39 -15.12 15.67
N VAL A 59 28.43 -15.80 15.05
CA VAL A 59 27.01 -15.52 15.18
C VAL A 59 26.40 -16.55 16.09
N SER A 60 25.95 -16.14 17.27
CA SER A 60 24.95 -16.88 18.02
C SER A 60 23.60 -16.48 17.47
N LEU A 61 22.85 -17.42 16.92
CA LEU A 61 21.44 -17.14 16.65
C LEU A 61 20.79 -16.74 17.98
N PRO A 62 20.14 -15.59 18.08
CA PRO A 62 19.19 -15.40 19.14
C PRO A 62 18.23 -16.59 19.03
N ASP A 63 17.92 -17.23 20.15
CA ASP A 63 16.95 -18.33 20.19
C ASP A 63 15.76 -17.91 19.32
N LEU A 64 15.72 -18.43 18.10
CA LEU A 64 14.57 -18.22 17.25
C LEU A 64 13.39 -18.74 18.06
N PRO A 65 12.30 -17.96 18.21
CA PRO A 65 11.14 -18.37 19.01
C PRO A 65 10.46 -19.64 18.45
N ALA A 66 11.21 -20.43 17.69
CA ALA A 66 10.80 -21.66 17.05
C ALA A 66 10.66 -22.84 18.01
N GLN A 67 11.14 -22.75 19.25
CA GLN A 67 11.11 -23.88 20.16
C GLN A 67 10.10 -23.76 21.31
N GLY A 68 9.44 -22.62 21.47
CA GLY A 68 8.28 -22.52 22.35
C GLY A 68 7.01 -22.86 21.57
N ASN A 69 6.10 -23.62 22.17
CA ASN A 69 4.82 -24.09 21.60
C ASN A 69 3.83 -22.99 21.14
N GLN A 70 4.27 -21.74 20.99
CA GLN A 70 3.46 -20.63 20.50
C GLN A 70 4.23 -19.87 19.42
N LYS A 71 4.07 -20.32 18.17
CA LYS A 71 4.43 -19.48 17.00
C LYS A 71 3.54 -18.24 17.02
N THR A 72 4.06 -17.15 17.55
CA THR A 72 3.33 -15.89 17.63
C THR A 72 3.46 -15.16 16.30
N TRP A 73 2.40 -15.19 15.50
CA TRP A 73 2.33 -14.45 14.24
C TRP A 73 1.99 -13.00 14.51
N VAL A 74 2.61 -12.09 13.76
CA VAL A 74 2.28 -10.67 13.86
C VAL A 74 0.92 -10.42 13.21
N THR A 75 -0.06 -10.06 14.02
CA THR A 75 -1.38 -9.65 13.54
C THR A 75 -1.38 -8.18 13.11
N PRO A 76 -2.32 -7.76 12.24
CA PRO A 76 -2.47 -6.35 11.88
C PRO A 76 -2.62 -5.42 13.08
N ASP A 77 -3.39 -5.82 14.10
CA ASP A 77 -3.63 -5.00 15.29
C ASP A 77 -2.37 -4.83 16.13
N GLN A 78 -1.61 -5.91 16.34
CA GLN A 78 -0.32 -5.85 17.03
C GLN A 78 0.67 -4.97 16.28
N TRP A 79 0.72 -5.12 14.94
CA TRP A 79 1.62 -4.34 14.11
C TRP A 79 1.25 -2.86 14.13
N LEU A 80 -0.05 -2.53 13.96
CA LEU A 80 -0.57 -1.16 14.01
C LEU A 80 -0.39 -0.52 15.40
N GLY A 81 -0.37 -1.30 16.48
CA GLY A 81 -0.06 -0.85 17.84
C GLY A 81 1.42 -0.56 18.08
N SER A 82 2.31 -1.01 17.21
CA SER A 82 3.75 -0.83 17.36
C SER A 82 4.25 0.52 16.85
N VAL A 83 5.41 0.97 17.38
CA VAL A 83 6.08 2.21 16.92
C VAL A 83 6.47 2.15 15.45
N VAL A 84 6.80 0.94 14.94
CA VAL A 84 7.21 0.73 13.54
C VAL A 84 6.09 1.07 12.54
N SER A 85 4.84 1.04 12.98
CA SER A 85 3.68 1.32 12.14
C SER A 85 3.35 2.80 11.96
N GLU A 86 3.99 3.73 12.67
CA GLU A 86 3.57 5.14 12.71
C GLU A 86 3.40 5.77 11.33
N GLY A 87 4.35 5.66 10.45
CA GLY A 87 4.26 6.21 9.08
C GLY A 87 3.26 5.47 8.16
N TRP A 88 2.71 4.35 8.59
CA TRP A 88 1.89 3.45 7.78
C TRP A 88 0.43 3.36 8.22
N ARG A 89 0.11 3.82 9.43
CA ARG A 89 -1.26 3.77 9.99
C ARG A 89 -2.28 4.48 9.09
N LEU A 90 -1.87 5.57 8.43
CA LEU A 90 -2.73 6.33 7.52
C LEU A 90 -3.14 5.53 6.26
N LEU A 91 -2.42 4.46 5.94
CA LEU A 91 -2.76 3.58 4.83
C LEU A 91 -3.77 2.50 5.21
N TRP A 92 -4.07 2.35 6.50
CA TRP A 92 -5.03 1.39 7.03
C TRP A 92 -6.31 2.11 7.41
N LEU A 93 -7.42 1.76 6.78
CA LEU A 93 -8.72 2.34 7.03
C LEU A 93 -9.66 1.29 7.64
N SER A 94 -10.20 1.58 8.80
CA SER A 94 -11.31 0.83 9.38
C SER A 94 -12.62 1.45 8.92
N LEU A 95 -13.46 0.68 8.24
CA LEU A 95 -14.74 1.12 7.74
C LEU A 95 -15.82 0.95 8.82
N PRO A 96 -16.90 1.77 8.79
CA PRO A 96 -17.98 1.69 9.79
C PRO A 96 -18.70 0.33 9.83
N ASP A 97 -18.65 -0.42 8.74
CA ASP A 97 -19.26 -1.76 8.61
C ASP A 97 -18.34 -2.89 9.13
N GLY A 98 -17.25 -2.56 9.82
CA GLY A 98 -16.27 -3.52 10.35
C GLY A 98 -15.30 -4.08 9.29
N ARG A 99 -15.44 -3.69 8.02
CA ARG A 99 -14.45 -4.04 7.00
C ARG A 99 -13.21 -3.16 7.13
N THR A 100 -12.11 -3.64 6.59
CA THR A 100 -10.86 -2.89 6.51
C THR A 100 -10.51 -2.62 5.06
N ALA A 101 -10.07 -1.43 4.76
CA ALA A 101 -9.52 -1.05 3.47
C ALA A 101 -8.05 -0.63 3.63
N MET A 102 -7.29 -0.79 2.58
CA MET A 102 -5.90 -0.38 2.56
C MET A 102 -5.67 0.57 1.39
N LEU A 103 -5.05 1.70 1.69
CA LEU A 103 -4.64 2.66 0.68
C LEU A 103 -3.25 2.28 0.15
N VAL A 104 -3.11 2.31 -1.15
CA VAL A 104 -1.84 2.15 -1.85
C VAL A 104 -1.54 3.45 -2.60
N PRO A 105 -0.82 4.39 -1.99
CA PRO A 105 -0.43 5.61 -2.68
C PRO A 105 0.50 5.30 -3.85
N VAL A 106 0.20 5.88 -4.99
CA VAL A 106 1.02 5.83 -6.20
C VAL A 106 1.44 7.24 -6.59
N SER A 107 2.65 7.41 -7.08
CA SER A 107 3.18 8.70 -7.54
C SER A 107 3.76 8.59 -8.95
N GLY A 108 3.88 9.75 -9.63
CA GLY A 108 4.40 9.80 -10.99
C GLY A 108 3.52 9.05 -11.99
N VAL A 109 2.19 9.21 -11.87
CA VAL A 109 1.24 8.53 -12.76
C VAL A 109 1.30 9.13 -14.16
N SER A 110 1.77 8.35 -15.14
CA SER A 110 1.84 8.71 -16.56
C SER A 110 0.65 8.19 -17.36
N ASN A 111 0.06 7.05 -16.95
CA ASN A 111 -1.05 6.42 -17.64
C ASN A 111 -2.19 6.04 -16.66
N PRO A 112 -3.09 7.01 -16.33
CA PRO A 112 -4.20 6.75 -15.41
C PRO A 112 -5.19 5.71 -15.94
N ALA A 113 -5.43 5.69 -17.26
CA ALA A 113 -6.38 4.76 -17.87
C ALA A 113 -5.92 3.29 -17.72
N ALA A 114 -4.64 3.03 -17.92
CA ALA A 114 -4.09 1.69 -17.73
C ALA A 114 -4.16 1.25 -16.25
N LEU A 115 -3.95 2.17 -15.31
CA LEU A 115 -4.09 1.88 -13.88
C LEU A 115 -5.54 1.63 -13.47
N GLN A 116 -6.48 2.34 -14.05
CA GLN A 116 -7.90 2.10 -13.84
C GLN A 116 -8.29 0.71 -14.33
N GLN A 117 -7.92 0.34 -15.55
CA GLN A 117 -8.16 -1.01 -16.09
C GLN A 117 -7.50 -2.10 -15.22
N LEU A 118 -6.27 -1.84 -14.76
CA LEU A 118 -5.59 -2.75 -13.84
C LEU A 118 -6.37 -2.93 -12.53
N ALA A 119 -6.87 -1.86 -11.94
CA ALA A 119 -7.67 -1.91 -10.72
C ALA A 119 -9.00 -2.65 -10.94
N GLU A 120 -9.68 -2.41 -12.05
CA GLU A 120 -10.93 -3.09 -12.42
C GLU A 120 -10.75 -4.59 -12.67
N SER A 121 -9.55 -5.01 -13.09
CA SER A 121 -9.23 -6.43 -13.30
C SER A 121 -9.09 -7.23 -11.99
N VAL A 122 -8.95 -6.56 -10.85
CA VAL A 122 -8.72 -7.19 -9.55
C VAL A 122 -9.91 -6.97 -8.62
N PRO A 123 -10.64 -8.01 -8.23
CA PRO A 123 -11.80 -7.87 -7.34
C PRO A 123 -11.43 -7.22 -6.00
N GLY A 124 -12.16 -6.15 -5.65
CA GLY A 124 -11.97 -5.43 -4.39
C GLY A 124 -10.84 -4.40 -4.41
N VAL A 125 -10.30 -4.07 -5.57
CA VAL A 125 -9.43 -2.94 -5.79
C VAL A 125 -10.22 -1.84 -6.48
N THR A 126 -10.06 -0.59 -6.02
CA THR A 126 -10.72 0.58 -6.61
C THR A 126 -9.67 1.63 -6.90
N TRP A 127 -9.66 2.12 -8.13
CA TRP A 127 -8.84 3.26 -8.51
C TRP A 127 -9.49 4.56 -8.05
N VAL A 128 -8.72 5.43 -7.38
CA VAL A 128 -9.18 6.76 -6.96
C VAL A 128 -8.24 7.80 -7.56
N ASP A 129 -8.73 8.50 -8.58
CA ASP A 129 -8.00 9.62 -9.18
C ASP A 129 -8.40 10.94 -8.51
N ARG A 130 -7.54 11.39 -7.59
CA ARG A 130 -7.75 12.68 -6.91
C ARG A 130 -7.67 13.86 -7.86
N LYS A 131 -6.85 13.83 -8.92
CA LYS A 131 -6.71 14.95 -9.85
C LYS A 131 -8.03 15.21 -10.55
N THR A 132 -8.66 14.17 -11.10
CA THR A 132 -9.95 14.29 -11.78
C THR A 132 -11.04 14.82 -10.86
N VAL A 133 -11.09 14.38 -9.60
CA VAL A 133 -12.05 14.88 -8.60
C VAL A 133 -11.82 16.37 -8.31
N PHE A 134 -10.58 16.78 -8.09
CA PHE A 134 -10.26 18.20 -7.86
C PHE A 134 -10.56 19.06 -9.08
N PHE A 135 -10.18 18.64 -10.27
CA PHE A 135 -10.45 19.39 -11.49
C PHE A 135 -11.95 19.54 -11.76
N SER A 136 -12.76 18.54 -11.52
CA SER A 136 -14.22 18.63 -11.65
C SER A 136 -14.81 19.63 -10.67
N LEU A 137 -14.38 19.63 -9.42
CA LEU A 137 -14.78 20.63 -8.42
C LEU A 137 -14.38 22.04 -8.83
N PHE A 138 -13.13 22.25 -9.24
CA PHE A 138 -12.67 23.57 -9.69
C PHE A 138 -13.39 24.05 -10.95
N SER A 139 -13.69 23.17 -11.90
CA SER A 139 -14.45 23.54 -13.09
C SER A 139 -15.87 23.98 -12.76
N PHE A 140 -16.51 23.30 -11.81
CA PHE A 140 -17.84 23.66 -11.31
C PHE A 140 -17.83 25.03 -10.62
N TYR A 141 -16.90 25.27 -9.70
CA TYR A 141 -16.77 26.58 -9.03
C TYR A 141 -16.44 27.70 -10.01
N ARG A 142 -15.57 27.48 -10.98
CA ARG A 142 -15.26 28.47 -12.02
C ARG A 142 -16.46 28.80 -12.85
N ALA A 143 -17.24 27.81 -13.29
CA ALA A 143 -18.46 28.05 -14.04
C ALA A 143 -19.50 28.87 -13.22
N TYR A 144 -19.67 28.50 -11.95
CA TYR A 144 -20.58 29.19 -11.05
C TYR A 144 -20.17 30.66 -10.81
N LEU A 145 -18.88 30.91 -10.55
CA LEU A 145 -18.36 32.28 -10.40
C LEU A 145 -18.48 33.08 -11.68
N SER A 146 -18.25 32.49 -12.85
CA SER A 146 -18.42 33.17 -14.14
C SER A 146 -19.87 33.59 -14.38
N TRP A 147 -20.84 32.74 -14.01
CA TRP A 147 -22.26 33.06 -14.07
C TRP A 147 -22.66 34.20 -13.13
N LEU A 148 -22.18 34.17 -11.88
CA LEU A 148 -22.40 35.23 -10.90
C LEU A 148 -21.87 36.57 -11.39
N LEU A 149 -20.64 36.56 -11.94
CA LEU A 149 -20.02 37.77 -12.48
C LEU A 149 -20.80 38.32 -13.67
N LEU A 150 -21.29 37.48 -14.57
CA LEU A 150 -22.12 37.88 -15.69
C LEU A 150 -23.42 38.50 -15.23
N ILE A 151 -24.11 37.92 -14.24
CA ILE A 151 -25.34 38.50 -13.65
C ILE A 151 -25.03 39.86 -13.02
N ALA A 152 -23.93 39.99 -12.28
CA ALA A 152 -23.54 41.26 -11.66
C ALA A 152 -23.28 42.36 -12.74
N VAL A 153 -22.57 42.01 -13.81
CA VAL A 153 -22.34 42.98 -14.93
C VAL A 153 -23.63 43.42 -15.59
N VAL A 154 -24.55 42.48 -15.85
CA VAL A 154 -25.87 42.82 -16.43
C VAL A 154 -26.66 43.70 -15.47
N ALA A 155 -26.66 43.43 -14.16
CA ALA A 155 -27.36 44.24 -13.16
C ALA A 155 -26.81 45.66 -13.02
N ILE A 156 -25.52 45.88 -13.32
CA ILE A 156 -24.92 47.24 -13.32
C ILE A 156 -25.19 47.97 -14.63
N ALA A 157 -25.37 47.25 -15.73
CA ALA A 157 -25.58 47.84 -17.05
C ALA A 157 -27.05 48.27 -17.33
N VAL A 158 -27.99 47.86 -16.47
CA VAL A 158 -29.42 48.22 -16.49
C VAL A 158 -29.69 49.37 -15.54
#